data_f31448400be035bed88807f72c3a2ee6
#
_entry.id   f31448400be035bed88807f72c3a2ee6
#
_cell.length_a   1.000
_cell.length_b   1.000
_cell.length_c   1.000
_cell.angle_alpha   90.00
_cell.angle_beta   90.00
_cell.angle_gamma   90.00
#
_symmetry.space_group_name_H-M   'P 1'
#
loop_
_entity.id
_entity.type
_entity.pdbx_description
1 polymer ?
#
loop_
_entity_poly.entity_id
_entity_poly.type
_entity_poly.pdbx_seq_one_letter_code
_entity_poly.pdbx_strand_id
1 'polypeptide(L)'
;YTGLTFDYAVTYLDAQYDKFTQGACYFGRTPTNATERTCDLSGETLPNAPEWRTNLGVQYEHALASGTGFFRTDWTYTSEQNSDTGLDPRAEQDAYNLWSARLGWRNGRYSVSLWGENLTDETVITAAGQQTVFGGIDGGMQFFLNEPRTYGVTMEVRF
;
A
#
# COMPACT_ATOMS: atom_id res chain seq x y z
N TYR A 1 -8.03 -12.16 -30.89
CA TYR A 1 -8.90 -12.10 -29.72
C TYR A 1 -9.20 -10.63 -29.43
N THR A 2 -10.43 -10.28 -29.21
CA THR A 2 -10.85 -8.92 -28.81
C THR A 2 -11.77 -9.08 -27.63
N GLY A 3 -11.53 -8.36 -26.56
CA GLY A 3 -12.37 -8.47 -25.39
C GLY A 3 -12.02 -7.48 -24.28
N LEU A 4 -12.99 -7.29 -23.41
CA LEU A 4 -12.87 -6.51 -22.20
C LEU A 4 -12.97 -7.45 -20.99
N THR A 5 -12.04 -7.33 -20.06
CA THR A 5 -11.99 -8.13 -18.83
C THR A 5 -11.98 -7.18 -17.63
N PHE A 6 -12.76 -7.53 -16.62
CA PHE A 6 -12.79 -6.83 -15.34
C PHE A 6 -12.39 -7.78 -14.22
N ASP A 7 -11.50 -7.34 -13.37
CA ASP A 7 -11.13 -8.00 -12.13
C ASP A 7 -11.53 -7.09 -10.96
N TYR A 8 -12.29 -7.61 -10.01
CA TYR A 8 -12.72 -6.82 -8.85
C TYR A 8 -12.55 -7.64 -7.57
N ALA A 9 -11.97 -7.02 -6.56
CA ALA A 9 -11.87 -7.58 -5.22
C ALA A 9 -12.09 -6.48 -4.18
N VAL A 10 -12.83 -6.82 -3.12
CA VAL A 10 -13.02 -5.96 -1.95
C VAL A 10 -12.76 -6.77 -0.68
N THR A 11 -12.10 -6.16 0.27
CA THR A 11 -11.84 -6.72 1.59
C THR A 11 -12.35 -5.76 2.64
N TYR A 12 -13.08 -6.28 3.61
CA TYR A 12 -13.45 -5.61 4.84
C TYR A 12 -12.77 -6.31 6.02
N LEU A 13 -12.12 -5.56 6.88
CA LEU A 13 -11.41 -6.06 8.05
C LEU A 13 -11.72 -5.18 9.25
N ASP A 14 -12.35 -5.76 10.27
CA ASP A 14 -12.48 -5.16 11.59
C ASP A 14 -11.51 -5.89 12.54
N ALA A 15 -10.35 -5.30 12.76
CA ALA A 15 -9.26 -5.90 13.52
C ALA A 15 -8.86 -5.01 14.71
N GLN A 16 -9.17 -5.46 15.91
CA GLN A 16 -8.89 -4.74 17.15
C GLN A 16 -8.19 -5.64 18.16
N TYR A 17 -7.42 -5.02 19.05
CA TYR A 17 -6.86 -5.74 20.20
C TYR A 17 -7.97 -6.03 21.21
N ASP A 18 -8.29 -7.31 21.44
CA ASP A 18 -9.22 -7.69 22.53
C ASP A 18 -8.63 -7.34 23.89
N LYS A 19 -7.39 -7.77 24.17
CA LYS A 19 -6.66 -7.44 25.39
C LYS A 19 -5.16 -7.29 25.09
N PHE A 20 -4.65 -6.06 25.20
CA PHE A 20 -3.22 -5.78 25.00
C PHE A 20 -2.75 -4.66 25.93
N THR A 21 -2.46 -5.02 27.20
CA THR A 21 -2.08 -4.09 28.29
C THR A 21 -0.59 -3.78 28.37
N GLN A 22 0.24 -4.42 27.55
CA GLN A 22 1.70 -4.26 27.50
C GLN A 22 2.18 -3.75 26.16
N GLY A 23 1.40 -2.90 25.51
CA GLY A 23 1.76 -2.28 24.26
C GLY A 23 2.88 -1.23 24.42
N ALA A 24 3.58 -0.93 23.34
CA ALA A 24 4.54 0.16 23.29
C ALA A 24 3.80 1.51 23.40
N CYS A 25 4.32 2.42 24.22
CA CYS A 25 3.83 3.80 24.21
C CYS A 25 4.60 4.62 23.17
N TYR A 26 3.92 5.40 22.36
CA TYR A 26 4.61 6.37 21.52
C TYR A 26 5.17 7.53 22.36
N PHE A 27 6.14 8.25 21.83
CA PHE A 27 6.75 9.38 22.53
C PHE A 27 5.73 10.47 22.88
N GLY A 28 5.65 10.81 24.14
CA GLY A 28 4.67 11.78 24.67
C GLY A 28 3.36 11.17 25.19
N ARG A 29 3.08 9.87 24.93
CA ARG A 29 1.95 9.17 25.55
C ARG A 29 2.29 8.80 27.00
N THR A 30 1.42 9.15 27.93
CA THR A 30 1.58 8.74 29.33
C THR A 30 1.35 7.24 29.47
N PRO A 31 2.32 6.46 29.99
CA PRO A 31 2.15 5.03 30.20
C PRO A 31 0.97 4.72 31.11
N THR A 32 0.17 3.73 30.76
CA THR A 32 -0.90 3.19 31.61
C THR A 32 -0.30 2.43 32.79
N ASN A 33 0.81 1.70 32.57
CA ASN A 33 1.63 1.11 33.61
C ASN A 33 2.95 1.90 33.73
N ALA A 34 3.05 2.75 34.75
CA ALA A 34 4.23 3.61 34.94
C ALA A 34 5.50 2.81 35.33
N THR A 35 5.37 1.63 35.94
CA THR A 35 6.50 0.79 36.36
C THR A 35 7.15 0.10 35.16
N GLU A 36 6.34 -0.46 34.28
CA GLU A 36 6.80 -1.18 33.09
C GLU A 36 6.93 -0.25 31.87
N ARG A 37 6.43 0.98 31.96
CA ARG A 37 6.37 1.96 30.88
C ARG A 37 5.61 1.44 29.64
N THR A 38 4.53 0.71 29.89
CA THR A 38 3.66 0.15 28.84
C THR A 38 2.34 0.88 28.77
N CYS A 39 1.72 0.83 27.61
CA CYS A 39 0.41 1.38 27.33
C CYS A 39 -0.61 0.25 27.14
N ASP A 40 -1.83 0.48 27.62
CA ASP A 40 -2.96 -0.36 27.29
C ASP A 40 -3.50 0.05 25.91
N LEU A 41 -3.43 -0.88 24.97
CA LEU A 41 -3.94 -0.75 23.59
C LEU A 41 -5.18 -1.62 23.36
N SER A 42 -5.80 -2.16 24.44
CA SER A 42 -7.03 -2.95 24.34
C SER A 42 -8.15 -2.12 23.70
N GLY A 43 -8.84 -2.69 22.72
CA GLY A 43 -9.89 -2.01 21.95
C GLY A 43 -9.39 -1.10 20.82
N GLU A 44 -8.09 -0.86 20.72
CA GLU A 44 -7.52 -0.08 19.61
C GLU A 44 -7.42 -0.93 18.34
N THR A 45 -7.54 -0.29 17.16
CA THR A 45 -7.35 -0.96 15.87
C THR A 45 -5.89 -1.39 15.68
N LEU A 46 -5.68 -2.55 15.09
CA LEU A 46 -4.33 -3.05 14.80
C LEU A 46 -3.61 -2.13 13.79
N PRO A 47 -2.29 -1.92 13.95
CA PRO A 47 -1.52 -1.19 12.95
C PRO A 47 -1.49 -1.95 11.61
N ASN A 48 -1.42 -1.21 10.51
CA ASN A 48 -1.43 -1.73 9.13
C ASN A 48 -2.65 -2.62 8.80
N ALA A 49 -3.78 -2.37 9.45
CA ALA A 49 -5.04 -3.09 9.28
C ALA A 49 -6.15 -2.14 8.78
N PRO A 50 -6.08 -1.69 7.52
CA PRO A 50 -7.12 -0.82 6.97
C PRO A 50 -8.45 -1.54 6.95
N GLU A 51 -9.52 -0.85 7.34
CA GLU A 51 -10.87 -1.42 7.37
C GLU A 51 -11.36 -1.86 5.99
N TRP A 52 -11.03 -1.06 4.96
CA TRP A 52 -11.42 -1.34 3.59
C TRP A 52 -10.23 -1.35 2.64
N ARG A 53 -10.19 -2.37 1.78
CA ARG A 53 -9.32 -2.39 0.62
C ARG A 53 -10.09 -2.86 -0.60
N THR A 54 -10.00 -2.11 -1.69
CA THR A 54 -10.66 -2.41 -2.95
C THR A 54 -9.64 -2.41 -4.08
N ASN A 55 -9.72 -3.40 -4.98
CA ASN A 55 -8.93 -3.47 -6.19
C ASN A 55 -9.86 -3.62 -7.39
N LEU A 56 -9.62 -2.84 -8.43
CA LEU A 56 -10.32 -2.93 -9.70
C LEU A 56 -9.30 -2.94 -10.83
N GLY A 57 -9.30 -4.01 -11.61
CA GLY A 57 -8.52 -4.13 -12.83
C GLY A 57 -9.43 -4.09 -14.06
N VAL A 58 -9.02 -3.38 -15.08
CA VAL A 58 -9.69 -3.35 -16.39
C VAL A 58 -8.68 -3.62 -17.48
N GLN A 59 -8.92 -4.64 -18.30
CA GLN A 59 -8.07 -4.97 -19.43
C GLN A 59 -8.88 -5.01 -20.72
N TYR A 60 -8.37 -4.36 -21.75
CA TYR A 60 -8.91 -4.42 -23.10
C TYR A 60 -7.87 -4.98 -24.05
N GLU A 61 -8.27 -5.95 -24.86
CA GLU A 61 -7.43 -6.54 -25.91
C GLU A 61 -8.08 -6.37 -27.27
N HIS A 62 -7.28 -6.02 -28.26
CA HIS A 62 -7.71 -5.87 -29.63
C HIS A 62 -6.80 -6.62 -30.60
N ALA A 63 -7.40 -7.44 -31.45
CA ALA A 63 -6.68 -8.15 -32.49
C ALA A 63 -6.23 -7.19 -33.61
N LEU A 64 -4.95 -7.17 -33.88
CA LEU A 64 -4.33 -6.44 -34.99
C LEU A 64 -3.80 -7.43 -36.02
N ALA A 65 -3.59 -6.98 -37.26
CA ALA A 65 -3.07 -7.85 -38.33
C ALA A 65 -1.72 -8.50 -37.98
N SER A 66 -0.89 -7.84 -37.17
CA SER A 66 0.45 -8.30 -36.76
C SER A 66 0.55 -8.87 -35.33
N GLY A 67 -0.58 -9.02 -34.61
CA GLY A 67 -0.58 -9.48 -33.22
C GLY A 67 -1.77 -8.97 -32.44
N THR A 68 -1.60 -8.77 -31.16
CA THR A 68 -2.64 -8.26 -30.24
C THR A 68 -2.15 -7.02 -29.53
N GLY A 69 -2.86 -5.92 -29.65
CA GLY A 69 -2.72 -4.75 -28.80
C GLY A 69 -3.47 -4.94 -27.50
N PHE A 70 -2.95 -4.45 -26.40
CA PHE A 70 -3.62 -4.51 -25.11
C PHE A 70 -3.41 -3.23 -24.31
N PHE A 71 -4.42 -2.92 -23.50
CA PHE A 71 -4.36 -1.88 -22.48
C PHE A 71 -4.88 -2.48 -21.18
N ARG A 72 -4.19 -2.25 -20.06
CA ARG A 72 -4.63 -2.59 -18.71
C ARG A 72 -4.46 -1.39 -17.80
N THR A 73 -5.43 -1.17 -16.93
CA THR A 73 -5.31 -0.25 -15.79
C THR A 73 -5.79 -0.95 -14.54
N ASP A 74 -5.10 -0.70 -13.44
CA ASP A 74 -5.44 -1.22 -12.12
C ASP A 74 -5.55 -0.04 -11.15
N TRP A 75 -6.60 -0.07 -10.35
CA TRP A 75 -6.90 0.89 -9.30
C TRP A 75 -7.00 0.16 -7.97
N THR A 76 -6.34 0.70 -6.96
CA THR A 76 -6.42 0.23 -5.58
C THR A 76 -6.82 1.38 -4.67
N TYR A 77 -7.84 1.14 -3.85
CA TYR A 77 -8.22 1.99 -2.73
C TYR A 77 -7.85 1.30 -1.42
N THR A 78 -7.31 2.05 -0.46
CA THR A 78 -7.06 1.61 0.91
C THR A 78 -7.58 2.68 1.86
N SER A 79 -8.39 2.30 2.86
CA SER A 79 -8.86 3.22 3.89
C SER A 79 -7.73 3.65 4.82
N GLU A 80 -8.00 4.60 5.66
CA GLU A 80 -7.08 5.10 6.68
C GLU A 80 -6.54 3.96 7.58
N GLN A 81 -5.31 4.11 8.01
CA GLN A 81 -4.65 3.15 8.91
C GLN A 81 -3.52 3.83 9.68
N ASN A 82 -3.15 3.28 10.84
CA ASN A 82 -1.92 3.70 11.51
C ASN A 82 -0.78 2.74 11.16
N SER A 83 0.40 3.27 10.85
CA SER A 83 1.57 2.49 10.42
C SER A 83 2.61 2.26 11.52
N ASP A 84 2.33 2.71 12.76
CA ASP A 84 3.19 2.51 13.93
C ASP A 84 2.57 1.54 14.94
N THR A 85 3.37 0.64 15.50
CA THR A 85 2.92 -0.36 16.50
C THR A 85 2.51 0.24 17.83
N GLY A 86 2.97 1.45 18.17
CA GLY A 86 2.56 2.22 19.36
C GLY A 86 1.34 3.10 19.10
N LEU A 87 0.81 3.09 17.88
CA LEU A 87 -0.30 3.90 17.41
C LEU A 87 -0.03 5.41 17.58
N ASP A 88 1.18 5.83 17.22
CA ASP A 88 1.51 7.26 17.21
C ASP A 88 0.64 7.99 16.18
N PRO A 89 -0.07 9.07 16.54
CA PRO A 89 -0.90 9.81 15.60
C PRO A 89 -0.13 10.38 14.41
N ARG A 90 1.19 10.60 14.53
CA ARG A 90 2.04 11.05 13.42
C ARG A 90 2.24 10.00 12.33
N ALA A 91 1.93 8.73 12.64
CA ALA A 91 2.02 7.61 11.72
C ALA A 91 0.67 7.23 11.10
N GLU A 92 -0.34 8.05 11.29
CA GLU A 92 -1.60 7.92 10.58
C GLU A 92 -1.38 8.17 9.09
N GLN A 93 -1.91 7.27 8.29
CA GLN A 93 -2.00 7.37 6.85
C GLN A 93 -3.46 7.54 6.47
N ASP A 94 -3.79 8.68 5.90
CA ASP A 94 -5.12 8.93 5.32
C ASP A 94 -5.46 7.91 4.24
N ALA A 95 -6.74 7.73 3.97
CA ALA A 95 -7.20 6.90 2.87
C ALA A 95 -6.59 7.36 1.54
N TYR A 96 -6.16 6.41 0.71
CA TYR A 96 -5.45 6.72 -0.53
C TYR A 96 -5.86 5.83 -1.71
N ASN A 97 -5.49 6.30 -2.91
CA ASN A 97 -5.74 5.60 -4.16
C ASN A 97 -4.43 5.47 -4.94
N LEU A 98 -4.15 4.27 -5.43
CA LEU A 98 -3.03 4.02 -6.33
C LEU A 98 -3.56 3.59 -7.70
N TRP A 99 -2.96 4.16 -8.74
CA TRP A 99 -3.28 3.85 -10.13
C TRP A 99 -2.05 3.36 -10.86
N SER A 100 -2.22 2.28 -11.62
CA SER A 100 -1.23 1.83 -12.58
C SER A 100 -1.86 1.60 -13.93
N ALA A 101 -1.06 1.67 -15.00
CA ALA A 101 -1.50 1.36 -16.34
C ALA A 101 -0.39 0.75 -17.17
N ARG A 102 -0.79 -0.09 -18.13
CA ARG A 102 0.10 -0.72 -19.11
C ARG A 102 -0.56 -0.74 -20.48
N LEU A 103 0.17 -0.28 -21.49
CA LEU A 103 -0.21 -0.33 -22.87
C LEU A 103 0.85 -1.13 -23.65
N GLY A 104 0.45 -2.09 -24.46
CA GLY A 104 1.42 -2.90 -25.17
C GLY A 104 0.87 -3.60 -26.40
N TRP A 105 1.79 -4.27 -27.06
CA TRP A 105 1.53 -5.12 -28.18
C TRP A 105 2.32 -6.42 -28.04
N ARG A 106 1.72 -7.52 -28.48
CA ARG A 106 2.37 -8.84 -28.49
C ARG A 106 1.98 -9.65 -29.71
N ASN A 107 2.91 -10.45 -30.17
CA ASN A 107 2.67 -11.58 -31.08
C ASN A 107 3.30 -12.84 -30.47
N GLY A 108 3.28 -13.96 -31.18
CA GLY A 108 3.81 -15.22 -30.64
C GLY A 108 5.28 -15.17 -30.18
N ARG A 109 6.09 -14.29 -30.74
CA ARG A 109 7.54 -14.19 -30.53
C ARG A 109 7.96 -12.92 -29.77
N TYR A 110 7.33 -11.80 -30.01
CA TYR A 110 7.72 -10.49 -29.47
C TYR A 110 6.62 -9.91 -28.62
N SER A 111 7.01 -9.25 -27.52
CA SER A 111 6.12 -8.41 -26.71
C SER A 111 6.83 -7.12 -26.37
N VAL A 112 6.12 -6.01 -26.46
CA VAL A 112 6.59 -4.70 -26.01
C VAL A 112 5.45 -4.01 -25.26
N SER A 113 5.78 -3.40 -24.13
CA SER A 113 4.80 -2.62 -23.35
C SER A 113 5.44 -1.40 -22.70
N LEU A 114 4.68 -0.32 -22.67
CA LEU A 114 4.89 0.84 -21.81
C LEU A 114 4.05 0.63 -20.54
N TRP A 115 4.60 0.97 -19.40
CA TRP A 115 3.88 0.90 -18.14
C TRP A 115 4.18 2.09 -17.25
N GLY A 116 3.27 2.38 -16.35
CA GLY A 116 3.46 3.36 -15.29
C GLY A 116 2.78 2.89 -14.01
N GLU A 117 3.44 3.13 -12.90
CA GLU A 117 2.96 2.81 -11.55
C GLU A 117 2.88 4.09 -10.73
N ASN A 118 1.95 4.10 -9.76
CA ASN A 118 1.65 5.27 -8.95
C ASN A 118 1.42 6.52 -9.80
N LEU A 119 0.52 6.44 -10.79
CA LEU A 119 0.31 7.48 -11.80
C LEU A 119 -0.13 8.83 -11.21
N THR A 120 -0.77 8.81 -10.05
CA THR A 120 -1.20 9.99 -9.30
C THR A 120 -0.10 10.61 -8.44
N ASP A 121 1.07 9.95 -8.34
CA ASP A 121 2.21 10.35 -7.50
C ASP A 121 1.84 10.46 -6.02
N GLU A 122 1.03 9.52 -5.55
CA GLU A 122 0.58 9.47 -4.17
C GLU A 122 1.74 9.04 -3.25
N THR A 123 1.91 9.76 -2.14
CA THR A 123 2.90 9.42 -1.12
C THR A 123 2.20 8.68 0.02
N VAL A 124 2.59 7.42 0.23
CA VAL A 124 1.98 6.54 1.23
C VAL A 124 3.02 6.11 2.25
N ILE A 125 2.70 6.23 3.53
CA ILE A 125 3.51 5.68 4.62
C ILE A 125 3.27 4.17 4.67
N THR A 126 4.28 3.39 4.30
CA THR A 126 4.22 1.92 4.30
C THR A 126 4.61 1.31 5.64
N ALA A 127 5.44 2.02 6.40
CA ALA A 127 5.78 1.71 7.78
C ALA A 127 6.26 2.97 8.48
N ALA A 128 6.06 3.02 9.79
CA ALA A 128 6.59 4.06 10.65
C ALA A 128 7.15 3.44 11.93
N GLY A 129 8.07 4.12 12.56
CA GLY A 129 8.63 3.69 13.83
C GLY A 129 9.36 4.82 14.55
N GLN A 130 9.38 4.74 15.86
CA GLN A 130 10.10 5.70 16.67
C GLN A 130 11.61 5.50 16.54
N GLN A 131 12.32 6.59 16.33
CA GLN A 131 13.77 6.55 16.27
C GLN A 131 14.35 6.48 17.69
N THR A 132 15.20 5.48 17.93
CA THR A 132 16.01 5.41 19.14
C THR A 132 17.39 6.01 18.88
N VAL A 133 17.73 7.09 19.58
CA VAL A 133 19.08 7.65 19.61
C VAL A 133 19.81 7.16 20.86
N PHE A 134 21.14 7.19 20.85
CA PHE A 134 21.99 6.75 21.98
C PHE A 134 21.44 7.25 23.32
N GLY A 135 20.88 6.34 24.11
CA GLY A 135 20.37 6.60 25.46
C GLY A 135 18.87 6.81 25.61
N GLY A 136 18.06 6.68 24.58
CA GLY A 136 16.60 6.77 24.70
C GLY A 136 15.85 7.08 23.41
N ILE A 137 14.55 7.20 23.52
CA ILE A 137 13.65 7.65 22.44
C ILE A 137 13.65 9.18 22.49
N ASP A 138 14.11 9.86 21.44
CA ASP A 138 14.19 11.31 21.36
C ASP A 138 12.92 12.00 20.80
N GLY A 139 11.90 11.21 20.51
CA GLY A 139 10.65 11.67 19.85
C GLY A 139 10.75 11.80 18.34
N GLY A 140 11.89 11.42 17.73
CA GLY A 140 12.01 11.30 16.29
C GLY A 140 11.14 10.17 15.74
N MET A 141 10.61 10.36 14.53
CA MET A 141 9.85 9.36 13.79
C MET A 141 10.55 9.07 12.47
N GLN A 142 10.71 7.80 12.14
CA GLN A 142 11.21 7.35 10.85
C GLN A 142 10.04 6.84 10.02
N PHE A 143 9.94 7.30 8.78
CA PHE A 143 8.90 6.88 7.85
C PHE A 143 9.53 6.14 6.68
N PHE A 144 8.89 5.06 6.27
CA PHE A 144 9.17 4.37 5.03
C PHE A 144 8.02 4.66 4.07
N LEU A 145 8.35 5.14 2.89
CA LEU A 145 7.38 5.56 1.89
C LEU A 145 7.31 4.54 0.77
N ASN A 146 6.18 4.55 0.04
CA ASN A 146 6.05 3.80 -1.20
C ASN A 146 6.98 4.35 -2.30
N GLU A 147 7.10 3.62 -3.40
CA GLU A 147 7.79 4.12 -4.58
C GLU A 147 7.01 5.31 -5.19
N PRO A 148 7.71 6.37 -5.62
CA PRO A 148 7.10 7.48 -6.32
C PRO A 148 6.60 7.03 -7.69
N ARG A 149 5.94 7.90 -8.42
CA ARG A 149 5.50 7.63 -9.78
C ARG A 149 6.67 7.20 -10.67
N THR A 150 6.54 6.02 -11.28
CA THR A 150 7.54 5.41 -12.14
C THR A 150 6.96 5.05 -13.50
N TYR A 151 7.81 5.07 -14.52
CA TYR A 151 7.47 4.65 -15.87
C TYR A 151 8.56 3.75 -16.44
N GLY A 152 8.17 2.84 -17.30
CA GLY A 152 9.15 1.96 -17.94
C GLY A 152 8.65 1.35 -19.23
N VAL A 153 9.60 0.69 -19.91
CA VAL A 153 9.37 -0.10 -21.09
C VAL A 153 9.84 -1.52 -20.82
N THR A 154 9.01 -2.49 -21.15
CA THR A 154 9.39 -3.91 -21.11
C THR A 154 9.38 -4.47 -22.52
N MET A 155 10.45 -5.16 -22.90
CA MET A 155 10.56 -5.91 -24.15
C MET A 155 10.87 -7.37 -23.85
N GLU A 156 10.16 -8.29 -24.50
CA GLU A 156 10.34 -9.73 -24.34
C GLU A 156 10.47 -10.38 -25.70
N VAL A 157 11.42 -11.31 -25.82
CA VAL A 157 11.60 -12.15 -27.04
C VAL A 157 11.58 -13.60 -26.60
N ARG A 158 10.73 -14.42 -27.23
CA ARG A 158 10.64 -15.87 -27.03
C ARG A 158 11.31 -16.61 -28.17
N PHE A 159 12.18 -17.52 -27.85
CA PHE A 159 12.96 -18.31 -28.79
C PHE A 159 12.38 -19.70 -29.00
#